data_bfd9bab792f39c2baff94e31b92c90b6
#
_entry.id   bfd9bab792f39c2baff94e31b92c90b6
#
_cell.length_a   1.000
_cell.length_b   1.000
_cell.length_c   1.000
_cell.angle_alpha   90.00
_cell.angle_beta   90.00
_cell.angle_gamma   90.00
#
_symmetry.space_group_name_H-M   'P 1'
#
loop_
_entity.id
_entity.type
_entity.pdbx_description
1 polymer ?
#
loop_
_entity_poly.entity_id
_entity_poly.type
_entity_poly.pdbx_seq_one_letter_code
_entity_poly.pdbx_strand_id
1 'polypeptide(L)'
;MVVVALCLAMTVALLPPVPASAANDAAGEADLACRVNAEREVNGRAALRVASDLSRIAREHSVRMADRNLLHHNSKLTTDVTGWTALAENVARGSSIASIHAALMDSSKHRANILDGRMTEMGIGVERRGSTYWVTQVFRRPETSSSAPFPTCTTQTAASLVALPPGGLPVAGDWNGDGRSSPGRFVDGTWYLSDSTGQRVERVFSFGRRGDLPIVGDWNGSGRAGVGVVRDGDWHLRNSLTSGAPTVSFIYGRVTRGDVPIAGDWNGNGRAGIGIIRDGEWHLRNSLSGGSAHIRFTYGRITRGDVPLIGDWNANGQDTVGIVRDGEWHLRNTLSGGNGQIVFTYGRVLRGDVPVIGDWNRSGSSGISIVRGEEWHIRNTLSGGNAQLVLRY
;
A
#
# COMPACT_ATOMS: atom_id res chain seq x y z
N MET A 1 -48.32 -68.43 8.21
CA MET A 1 -48.37 -67.09 8.80
C MET A 1 -47.27 -66.27 8.15
N VAL A 2 -47.66 -65.52 7.12
CA VAL A 2 -46.71 -64.70 6.33
C VAL A 2 -46.84 -63.25 6.80
N VAL A 3 -45.77 -62.72 7.31
CA VAL A 3 -45.71 -61.26 7.72
C VAL A 3 -45.20 -60.46 6.53
N VAL A 4 -46.06 -59.61 5.96
CA VAL A 4 -45.73 -58.69 4.90
C VAL A 4 -45.24 -57.39 5.58
N ALA A 5 -43.97 -57.07 5.41
CA ALA A 5 -43.40 -55.77 5.84
C ALA A 5 -43.66 -54.70 4.77
N LEU A 6 -44.42 -53.67 5.14
CA LEU A 6 -44.71 -52.51 4.29
C LEU A 6 -43.55 -51.47 4.43
N CYS A 7 -42.70 -51.36 3.41
CA CYS A 7 -41.71 -50.29 3.34
C CYS A 7 -42.38 -48.98 2.86
N LEU A 8 -42.50 -48.03 3.77
CA LEU A 8 -42.91 -46.66 3.44
C LEU A 8 -41.68 -45.92 2.90
N ALA A 9 -41.65 -45.64 1.61
CA ALA A 9 -40.64 -44.80 1.00
C ALA A 9 -40.99 -43.32 1.27
N MET A 10 -40.23 -42.69 2.18
CA MET A 10 -40.27 -41.21 2.35
C MET A 10 -39.49 -40.56 1.18
N THR A 11 -40.22 -39.95 0.26
CA THR A 11 -39.63 -39.03 -0.72
C THR A 11 -39.28 -37.69 -0.02
N VAL A 12 -38.00 -37.47 0.24
CA VAL A 12 -37.52 -36.18 0.65
C VAL A 12 -37.54 -35.27 -0.59
N ALA A 13 -38.50 -34.33 -0.62
CA ALA A 13 -38.52 -33.28 -1.62
C ALA A 13 -37.30 -32.35 -1.34
N LEU A 14 -36.29 -32.39 -2.22
CA LEU A 14 -35.23 -31.38 -2.27
C LEU A 14 -35.87 -30.06 -2.62
N LEU A 15 -35.99 -29.15 -1.64
CA LEU A 15 -36.30 -27.78 -1.89
C LEU A 15 -35.21 -27.16 -2.80
N PRO A 16 -35.57 -26.36 -3.82
CA PRO A 16 -34.58 -25.69 -4.64
C PRO A 16 -33.69 -24.83 -3.74
N PRO A 17 -32.40 -24.69 -4.05
CA PRO A 17 -31.51 -23.81 -3.26
C PRO A 17 -32.10 -22.40 -3.29
N VAL A 18 -32.35 -21.86 -2.12
CA VAL A 18 -32.71 -20.45 -1.95
C VAL A 18 -31.57 -19.65 -2.58
N PRO A 19 -31.83 -18.76 -3.55
CA PRO A 19 -30.76 -17.93 -4.10
C PRO A 19 -30.11 -17.21 -2.93
N ALA A 20 -28.77 -17.29 -2.85
CA ALA A 20 -28.01 -16.60 -1.82
C ALA A 20 -28.46 -15.14 -1.84
N SER A 21 -29.16 -14.72 -0.79
CA SER A 21 -29.62 -13.34 -0.59
C SER A 21 -28.42 -12.44 -0.80
N ALA A 22 -28.57 -11.44 -1.67
CA ALA A 22 -27.61 -10.37 -1.83
C ALA A 22 -27.33 -9.75 -0.46
N ALA A 23 -26.26 -10.20 0.18
CA ALA A 23 -25.88 -9.66 1.48
C ALA A 23 -25.16 -8.33 1.19
N ASN A 24 -25.76 -7.22 1.61
CA ASN A 24 -25.06 -5.94 1.71
C ASN A 24 -23.75 -6.20 2.44
N ASP A 25 -22.62 -5.82 1.81
CA ASP A 25 -21.32 -5.98 2.42
C ASP A 25 -21.08 -4.85 3.43
N ALA A 26 -21.72 -4.95 4.60
CA ALA A 26 -21.58 -3.96 5.67
C ALA A 26 -20.12 -3.79 6.13
N ALA A 27 -19.32 -4.85 6.06
CA ALA A 27 -17.90 -4.79 6.38
C ALA A 27 -17.12 -4.00 5.32
N GLY A 28 -17.42 -4.22 4.04
CA GLY A 28 -16.85 -3.44 2.95
C GLY A 28 -17.25 -1.96 2.97
N GLU A 29 -18.48 -1.66 3.37
CA GLU A 29 -18.95 -0.28 3.56
C GLU A 29 -18.20 0.44 4.67
N ALA A 30 -18.04 -0.22 5.82
CA ALA A 30 -17.29 0.31 6.95
C ALA A 30 -15.81 0.51 6.61
N ASP A 31 -15.18 -0.47 5.94
CA ASP A 31 -13.79 -0.37 5.49
C ASP A 31 -13.60 0.82 4.54
N LEU A 32 -14.49 0.98 3.56
CA LEU A 32 -14.38 2.08 2.60
C LEU A 32 -14.63 3.45 3.25
N ALA A 33 -15.59 3.56 4.19
CA ALA A 33 -15.83 4.79 4.94
C ALA A 33 -14.60 5.21 5.75
N CYS A 34 -13.92 4.25 6.37
CA CYS A 34 -12.70 4.49 7.12
C CYS A 34 -11.54 4.92 6.21
N ARG A 35 -11.38 4.31 5.03
CA ARG A 35 -10.38 4.72 4.03
C ARG A 35 -10.61 6.15 3.54
N VAL A 36 -11.85 6.52 3.26
CA VAL A 36 -12.22 7.90 2.89
C VAL A 36 -11.78 8.88 3.98
N ASN A 37 -12.07 8.60 5.25
CA ASN A 37 -11.71 9.49 6.34
C ASN A 37 -10.21 9.52 6.61
N ALA A 38 -9.50 8.41 6.45
CA ALA A 38 -8.04 8.37 6.53
C ALA A 38 -7.38 9.26 5.45
N GLU A 39 -7.87 9.18 4.20
CA GLU A 39 -7.37 10.05 3.12
C GLU A 39 -7.67 11.53 3.39
N ARG A 40 -8.84 11.84 3.93
CA ARG A 40 -9.21 13.20 4.31
C ARG A 40 -8.31 13.75 5.40
N GLU A 41 -8.04 12.97 6.45
CA GLU A 41 -7.15 13.34 7.55
C GLU A 41 -5.74 13.67 7.05
N VAL A 42 -5.16 12.77 6.24
CA VAL A 42 -3.81 12.97 5.65
C VAL A 42 -3.73 14.23 4.78
N ASN A 43 -4.86 14.61 4.13
CA ASN A 43 -4.96 15.80 3.28
C ASN A 43 -5.49 17.03 4.06
N GLY A 44 -5.51 17.02 5.40
CA GLY A 44 -5.93 18.14 6.24
C GLY A 44 -7.42 18.48 6.12
N ARG A 45 -8.26 17.48 5.81
CA ARG A 45 -9.72 17.62 5.71
C ARG A 45 -10.40 17.01 6.92
N ALA A 46 -11.47 17.65 7.40
CA ALA A 46 -12.28 17.09 8.47
C ALA A 46 -12.92 15.75 8.05
N ALA A 47 -13.01 14.80 8.99
CA ALA A 47 -13.68 13.52 8.77
C ALA A 47 -15.16 13.70 8.44
N LEU A 48 -15.71 12.83 7.58
CA LEU A 48 -17.12 12.78 7.23
C LEU A 48 -17.90 11.87 8.17
N ARG A 49 -19.12 12.25 8.49
CA ARG A 49 -20.09 11.43 9.22
C ARG A 49 -20.80 10.48 8.26
N VAL A 50 -21.21 9.30 8.73
CA VAL A 50 -21.95 8.33 7.90
C VAL A 50 -23.45 8.51 8.11
N ALA A 51 -24.12 9.03 7.09
CA ALA A 51 -25.56 9.24 7.10
C ALA A 51 -26.29 7.98 6.57
N SER A 52 -27.24 7.47 7.34
CA SER A 52 -27.95 6.22 7.02
C SER A 52 -28.82 6.31 5.77
N ASP A 53 -29.43 7.47 5.52
CA ASP A 53 -30.21 7.77 4.31
C ASP A 53 -29.33 7.74 3.06
N LEU A 54 -28.14 8.34 3.12
CA LEU A 54 -27.18 8.30 2.02
C LEU A 54 -26.66 6.89 1.78
N SER A 55 -26.36 6.12 2.85
CA SER A 55 -25.89 4.73 2.73
C SER A 55 -26.96 3.84 2.10
N ARG A 56 -28.24 4.03 2.43
CA ARG A 56 -29.34 3.32 1.77
C ARG A 56 -29.40 3.62 0.27
N ILE A 57 -29.34 4.89 -0.11
CA ILE A 57 -29.35 5.30 -1.53
C ILE A 57 -28.15 4.73 -2.29
N ALA A 58 -26.97 4.78 -1.67
CA ALA A 58 -25.74 4.23 -2.24
C ALA A 58 -25.82 2.71 -2.45
N ARG A 59 -26.36 1.95 -1.47
CA ARG A 59 -26.58 0.49 -1.60
C ARG A 59 -27.51 0.15 -2.74
N GLU A 60 -28.66 0.80 -2.77
CA GLU A 60 -29.65 0.60 -3.83
C GLU A 60 -29.05 0.86 -5.23
N HIS A 61 -28.19 1.86 -5.34
CA HIS A 61 -27.52 2.15 -6.60
C HIS A 61 -26.45 1.11 -6.94
N SER A 62 -25.65 0.65 -5.98
CA SER A 62 -24.66 -0.41 -6.16
C SER A 62 -25.31 -1.72 -6.61
N VAL A 63 -26.47 -2.09 -6.05
CA VAL A 63 -27.29 -3.24 -6.49
C VAL A 63 -27.73 -3.05 -7.94
N ARG A 64 -28.27 -1.86 -8.29
CA ARG A 64 -28.72 -1.59 -9.68
C ARG A 64 -27.59 -1.71 -10.70
N MET A 65 -26.38 -1.24 -10.36
CA MET A 65 -25.19 -1.38 -11.21
C MET A 65 -24.78 -2.86 -11.35
N ALA A 66 -24.78 -3.59 -10.25
CA ALA A 66 -24.43 -5.00 -10.21
C ALA A 66 -25.39 -5.87 -11.03
N ASP A 67 -26.71 -5.67 -10.87
CA ASP A 67 -27.75 -6.41 -11.58
C ASP A 67 -27.70 -6.20 -13.09
N ARG A 68 -27.35 -4.97 -13.52
CA ARG A 68 -27.20 -4.63 -14.94
C ARG A 68 -25.80 -4.92 -15.49
N ASN A 69 -24.86 -5.30 -14.64
CA ASN A 69 -23.43 -5.39 -14.97
C ASN A 69 -22.90 -4.14 -15.69
N LEU A 70 -23.36 -2.96 -15.28
CA LEU A 70 -23.06 -1.68 -15.92
C LEU A 70 -22.72 -0.61 -14.89
N LEU A 71 -21.53 0.00 -15.03
CA LEU A 71 -21.10 1.13 -14.20
C LEU A 71 -21.72 2.43 -14.75
N HIS A 72 -22.53 3.12 -13.93
CA HIS A 72 -23.13 4.40 -14.27
C HIS A 72 -23.49 5.20 -13.02
N HIS A 73 -23.56 6.51 -13.13
CA HIS A 73 -24.02 7.39 -12.06
C HIS A 73 -25.52 7.26 -11.79
N ASN A 74 -25.93 7.56 -10.56
CA ASN A 74 -27.35 7.60 -10.19
C ASN A 74 -28.01 8.85 -10.80
N SER A 75 -28.78 8.67 -11.89
CA SER A 75 -29.47 9.76 -12.57
C SER A 75 -30.54 10.44 -11.71
N LYS A 76 -30.93 9.82 -10.59
CA LYS A 76 -31.93 10.37 -9.64
C LYS A 76 -31.26 10.88 -8.35
N LEU A 77 -29.95 11.01 -8.30
CA LEU A 77 -29.22 11.38 -7.06
C LEU A 77 -29.78 12.65 -6.42
N THR A 78 -30.02 13.69 -7.20
CA THR A 78 -30.51 14.99 -6.74
C THR A 78 -31.97 14.99 -6.27
N THR A 79 -32.75 13.97 -6.65
CA THR A 79 -34.14 13.77 -6.20
C THR A 79 -34.23 12.77 -5.06
N ASP A 80 -33.33 11.77 -5.03
CA ASP A 80 -33.30 10.74 -4.00
C ASP A 80 -32.68 11.26 -2.68
N VAL A 81 -31.73 12.21 -2.78
CA VAL A 81 -31.15 12.89 -1.62
C VAL A 81 -31.79 14.21 -1.37
N THR A 82 -32.24 14.45 -0.14
CA THR A 82 -32.90 15.71 0.28
C THR A 82 -32.06 16.48 1.29
N GLY A 83 -32.37 17.77 1.53
CA GLY A 83 -31.75 18.61 2.56
C GLY A 83 -30.23 18.82 2.35
N TRP A 84 -29.84 19.15 1.13
CA TRP A 84 -28.44 19.37 0.77
C TRP A 84 -28.18 20.74 0.14
N THR A 85 -26.98 21.28 0.42
CA THR A 85 -26.43 22.48 -0.23
C THR A 85 -25.26 22.14 -1.17
N ALA A 86 -24.65 20.97 -1.02
CA ALA A 86 -23.70 20.40 -1.97
C ALA A 86 -23.84 18.88 -1.97
N LEU A 87 -23.70 18.26 -3.14
CA LEU A 87 -23.89 16.85 -3.37
C LEU A 87 -22.88 16.35 -4.41
N ALA A 88 -22.31 15.18 -4.18
CA ALA A 88 -21.42 14.51 -5.13
C ALA A 88 -21.55 12.98 -5.03
N GLU A 89 -21.18 12.31 -6.10
CA GLU A 89 -21.19 10.84 -6.18
C GLU A 89 -19.92 10.33 -6.83
N ASN A 90 -19.40 9.23 -6.30
CA ASN A 90 -18.43 8.38 -6.96
C ASN A 90 -19.02 6.99 -7.14
N VAL A 91 -18.75 6.37 -8.29
CA VAL A 91 -19.09 4.98 -8.57
C VAL A 91 -17.87 4.23 -9.10
N ALA A 92 -17.72 2.98 -8.67
CA ALA A 92 -16.62 2.15 -9.09
C ALA A 92 -16.96 0.66 -9.04
N ARG A 93 -16.15 -0.16 -9.73
CA ARG A 93 -16.17 -1.61 -9.59
C ARG A 93 -14.74 -2.15 -9.59
N GLY A 94 -14.52 -3.28 -8.91
CA GLY A 94 -13.19 -3.88 -8.81
C GLY A 94 -13.21 -5.21 -8.08
N SER A 95 -12.04 -5.77 -7.86
CA SER A 95 -11.88 -7.08 -7.21
C SER A 95 -11.74 -6.99 -5.68
N SER A 96 -11.54 -5.80 -5.12
CA SER A 96 -11.46 -5.56 -3.67
C SER A 96 -11.81 -4.10 -3.33
N ILE A 97 -12.21 -3.85 -2.08
CA ILE A 97 -12.47 -2.50 -1.57
C ILE A 97 -11.21 -1.63 -1.64
N ALA A 98 -10.06 -2.20 -1.29
CA ALA A 98 -8.77 -1.49 -1.36
C ALA A 98 -8.43 -1.03 -2.78
N SER A 99 -8.54 -1.93 -3.78
CA SER A 99 -8.25 -1.58 -5.18
C SER A 99 -9.23 -0.56 -5.75
N ILE A 100 -10.50 -0.62 -5.34
CA ILE A 100 -11.52 0.36 -5.72
C ILE A 100 -11.19 1.73 -5.13
N HIS A 101 -10.85 1.78 -3.84
CA HIS A 101 -10.48 3.04 -3.18
C HIS A 101 -9.26 3.67 -3.83
N ALA A 102 -8.21 2.89 -4.11
CA ALA A 102 -7.03 3.36 -4.83
C ALA A 102 -7.39 3.96 -6.20
N ALA A 103 -8.19 3.25 -7.01
CA ALA A 103 -8.63 3.74 -8.32
C ALA A 103 -9.46 5.05 -8.23
N LEU A 104 -10.28 5.19 -7.19
CA LEU A 104 -11.03 6.43 -6.95
C LEU A 104 -10.09 7.59 -6.57
N MET A 105 -9.06 7.33 -5.79
CA MET A 105 -8.05 8.33 -5.42
C MET A 105 -7.11 8.69 -6.58
N ASP A 106 -6.83 7.76 -7.50
CA ASP A 106 -6.05 8.03 -8.71
C ASP A 106 -6.79 8.91 -9.73
N SER A 107 -8.11 8.84 -9.73
CA SER A 107 -8.94 9.67 -10.60
C SER A 107 -9.10 11.08 -10.02
N SER A 108 -8.60 12.10 -10.71
CA SER A 108 -8.67 13.50 -10.25
C SER A 108 -10.09 13.96 -9.92
N LYS A 109 -11.10 13.50 -10.67
CA LYS A 109 -12.53 13.84 -10.44
C LYS A 109 -13.07 13.17 -9.19
N HIS A 110 -12.84 11.86 -9.02
CA HIS A 110 -13.32 11.12 -7.85
C HIS A 110 -12.60 11.55 -6.58
N ARG A 111 -11.29 11.76 -6.66
CA ARG A 111 -10.47 12.31 -5.57
C ARG A 111 -10.97 13.68 -5.11
N ALA A 112 -11.34 14.56 -6.06
CA ALA A 112 -11.88 15.87 -5.72
C ALA A 112 -13.16 15.77 -4.88
N ASN A 113 -14.03 14.81 -5.16
CA ASN A 113 -15.24 14.57 -4.35
C ASN A 113 -14.90 14.06 -2.95
N ILE A 114 -13.93 13.11 -2.85
CA ILE A 114 -13.47 12.57 -1.56
C ILE A 114 -12.85 13.67 -0.68
N LEU A 115 -12.07 14.58 -1.27
CA LEU A 115 -11.32 15.62 -0.56
C LEU A 115 -12.03 16.98 -0.51
N ASP A 116 -13.29 17.06 -0.99
CA ASP A 116 -14.05 18.32 -0.94
C ASP A 116 -14.28 18.75 0.51
N GLY A 117 -13.67 19.88 0.90
CA GLY A 117 -13.77 20.41 2.26
C GLY A 117 -15.16 20.92 2.64
N ARG A 118 -16.07 21.09 1.66
CA ARG A 118 -17.47 21.49 1.91
C ARG A 118 -18.33 20.33 2.42
N MET A 119 -17.98 19.08 2.08
CA MET A 119 -18.74 17.90 2.46
C MET A 119 -18.53 17.59 3.94
N THR A 120 -19.61 17.21 4.64
CA THR A 120 -19.58 16.83 6.06
C THR A 120 -20.21 15.47 6.32
N GLU A 121 -20.89 14.90 5.33
CA GLU A 121 -21.51 13.59 5.40
C GLU A 121 -21.15 12.74 4.19
N MET A 122 -21.17 11.42 4.39
CA MET A 122 -21.08 10.43 3.33
C MET A 122 -22.06 9.28 3.55
N GLY A 123 -22.41 8.61 2.47
CA GLY A 123 -23.06 7.30 2.47
C GLY A 123 -22.28 6.36 1.56
N ILE A 124 -22.04 5.15 2.01
CA ILE A 124 -21.33 4.10 1.27
C ILE A 124 -22.31 2.97 1.00
N GLY A 125 -22.30 2.47 -0.24
CA GLY A 125 -23.00 1.26 -0.64
C GLY A 125 -22.04 0.32 -1.34
N VAL A 126 -22.00 -0.94 -0.88
CA VAL A 126 -21.20 -2.00 -1.46
C VAL A 126 -22.08 -3.20 -1.79
N GLU A 127 -22.05 -3.62 -3.04
CA GLU A 127 -22.70 -4.85 -3.50
C GLU A 127 -21.64 -5.77 -4.09
N ARG A 128 -21.68 -7.06 -3.73
CA ARG A 128 -20.75 -8.08 -4.23
C ARG A 128 -21.48 -9.12 -5.07
N ARG A 129 -20.98 -9.34 -6.29
CA ARG A 129 -21.40 -10.43 -7.18
C ARG A 129 -20.16 -11.27 -7.57
N GLY A 130 -20.09 -12.48 -7.06
CA GLY A 130 -18.91 -13.34 -7.25
C GLY A 130 -17.64 -12.67 -6.69
N SER A 131 -16.65 -12.46 -7.55
CA SER A 131 -15.38 -11.77 -7.21
C SER A 131 -15.41 -10.26 -7.46
N THR A 132 -16.54 -9.71 -7.92
CA THR A 132 -16.64 -8.28 -8.27
C THR A 132 -17.42 -7.51 -7.21
N TYR A 133 -16.83 -6.42 -6.75
CA TYR A 133 -17.47 -5.42 -5.90
C TYR A 133 -17.98 -4.25 -6.75
N TRP A 134 -19.18 -3.78 -6.44
CA TRP A 134 -19.81 -2.60 -7.01
C TRP A 134 -20.01 -1.58 -5.90
N VAL A 135 -19.50 -0.38 -6.10
CA VAL A 135 -19.41 0.62 -5.04
C VAL A 135 -20.05 1.93 -5.50
N THR A 136 -20.80 2.52 -4.58
CA THR A 136 -21.28 3.91 -4.66
C THR A 136 -20.87 4.66 -3.40
N GLN A 137 -20.27 5.83 -3.55
CA GLN A 137 -20.04 6.81 -2.49
C GLN A 137 -20.89 8.03 -2.78
N VAL A 138 -21.72 8.45 -1.85
CA VAL A 138 -22.49 9.68 -1.91
C VAL A 138 -21.97 10.64 -0.85
N PHE A 139 -21.68 11.87 -1.22
CA PHE A 139 -21.18 12.93 -0.35
C PHE A 139 -22.17 14.07 -0.27
N ARG A 140 -22.45 14.57 0.94
CA ARG A 140 -23.41 15.65 1.16
C ARG A 140 -22.84 16.74 2.09
N ARG A 141 -23.12 17.98 1.76
CA ARG A 141 -23.19 19.07 2.72
C ARG A 141 -24.67 19.28 3.04
N PRO A 142 -25.15 18.94 4.27
CA PRO A 142 -26.54 19.13 4.61
C PRO A 142 -26.88 20.62 4.81
N GLU A 143 -28.16 20.97 4.67
CA GLU A 143 -28.69 22.32 4.94
C GLU A 143 -28.61 22.70 6.42
N THR A 144 -28.68 21.70 7.30
CA THR A 144 -28.58 21.86 8.76
C THR A 144 -27.40 21.06 9.30
N SER A 145 -26.98 21.35 10.53
CA SER A 145 -25.88 20.62 11.16
C SER A 145 -26.19 19.12 11.24
N SER A 146 -25.23 18.30 10.83
CA SER A 146 -25.37 16.84 10.85
C SER A 146 -25.27 16.27 12.27
N SER A 147 -26.22 15.42 12.63
CA SER A 147 -26.18 14.57 13.83
C SER A 147 -25.77 13.12 13.54
N ALA A 148 -25.47 12.78 12.29
CA ALA A 148 -25.05 11.45 11.89
C ALA A 148 -23.77 11.04 12.64
N PRO A 149 -23.57 9.75 12.97
CA PRO A 149 -22.36 9.29 13.64
C PRO A 149 -21.15 9.35 12.70
N PHE A 150 -19.96 9.48 13.26
CA PHE A 150 -18.74 9.15 12.54
C PHE A 150 -18.70 7.63 12.31
N PRO A 151 -18.06 7.16 11.23
CA PRO A 151 -17.87 5.73 11.08
C PRO A 151 -17.09 5.24 12.30
N THR A 152 -17.58 4.16 12.90
CA THR A 152 -16.79 3.45 13.88
C THR A 152 -15.70 2.73 13.08
N CYS A 153 -14.60 3.42 12.87
CA CYS A 153 -13.39 2.79 12.36
C CYS A 153 -12.83 1.95 13.51
N THR A 154 -13.61 0.97 13.93
CA THR A 154 -13.04 -0.09 14.73
C THR A 154 -11.95 -0.67 13.85
N THR A 155 -10.70 -0.62 14.32
CA THR A 155 -9.77 -1.68 14.03
C THR A 155 -10.62 -2.93 13.98
N GLN A 156 -10.90 -3.44 12.77
CA GLN A 156 -11.79 -4.59 12.62
C GLN A 156 -11.32 -5.62 13.62
N THR A 157 -12.24 -5.94 14.55
CA THR A 157 -12.05 -7.01 15.52
C THR A 157 -11.26 -8.12 14.89
N ALA A 158 -10.09 -8.34 15.41
CA ALA A 158 -9.33 -9.57 15.63
C ALA A 158 -9.67 -10.87 14.84
N ALA A 159 -10.35 -10.79 13.70
CA ALA A 159 -10.36 -11.84 12.72
C ALA A 159 -9.22 -11.55 11.75
N SER A 160 -8.02 -11.96 12.15
CA SER A 160 -6.74 -11.86 11.42
C SER A 160 -6.11 -10.46 11.37
N LEU A 161 -5.87 -9.83 12.53
CA LEU A 161 -4.56 -9.22 12.70
C LEU A 161 -3.58 -10.40 12.65
N VAL A 162 -2.97 -10.63 11.51
CA VAL A 162 -1.74 -11.43 11.52
C VAL A 162 -0.81 -10.60 12.40
N ALA A 163 -0.68 -11.01 13.67
CA ALA A 163 0.31 -10.41 14.54
C ALA A 163 1.63 -10.50 13.78
N LEU A 164 2.26 -9.38 13.53
CA LEU A 164 3.58 -9.40 12.91
C LEU A 164 4.46 -10.24 13.80
N PRO A 165 5.10 -11.29 13.26
CA PRO A 165 6.06 -12.03 14.03
C PRO A 165 7.15 -11.04 14.49
N PRO A 166 7.58 -11.11 15.76
CA PRO A 166 8.64 -10.25 16.26
C PRO A 166 9.90 -10.45 15.41
N GLY A 167 10.56 -9.37 15.06
CA GLY A 167 11.75 -9.40 14.20
C GLY A 167 11.39 -9.24 12.72
N GLY A 168 12.36 -9.55 11.85
CA GLY A 168 12.26 -9.37 10.41
C GLY A 168 12.80 -8.01 9.94
N LEU A 169 12.96 -7.90 8.63
CA LEU A 169 13.54 -6.74 7.98
C LEU A 169 12.42 -5.80 7.52
N PRO A 170 12.40 -4.53 7.95
CA PRO A 170 11.45 -3.57 7.46
C PRO A 170 11.72 -3.24 5.99
N VAL A 171 10.66 -3.13 5.22
CA VAL A 171 10.67 -2.77 3.80
C VAL A 171 9.57 -1.75 3.52
N ALA A 172 9.74 -0.94 2.49
CA ALA A 172 8.71 -0.01 2.04
C ALA A 172 8.57 -0.04 0.54
N GLY A 173 7.37 0.22 0.05
CA GLY A 173 7.08 0.31 -1.37
C GLY A 173 5.66 0.78 -1.64
N ASP A 174 5.42 1.21 -2.85
CA ASP A 174 4.07 1.48 -3.33
C ASP A 174 3.41 0.17 -3.79
N TRP A 175 2.79 -0.54 -2.85
CA TRP A 175 2.24 -1.88 -3.09
C TRP A 175 0.95 -1.88 -3.92
N ASN A 176 0.24 -0.76 -3.95
CA ASN A 176 -1.06 -0.63 -4.60
C ASN A 176 -1.04 0.25 -5.86
N GLY A 177 0.07 0.93 -6.14
CA GLY A 177 0.24 1.83 -7.29
C GLY A 177 -0.46 3.16 -7.09
N ASP A 178 -0.61 3.59 -5.84
CA ASP A 178 -1.27 4.84 -5.53
C ASP A 178 -0.31 6.03 -5.44
N GLY A 179 0.97 5.82 -5.72
CA GLY A 179 2.05 6.81 -5.65
C GLY A 179 2.60 7.02 -4.24
N ARG A 180 2.10 6.27 -3.24
CA ARG A 180 2.55 6.37 -1.85
C ARG A 180 3.26 5.10 -1.43
N SER A 181 4.42 5.26 -0.82
CA SER A 181 5.06 4.14 -0.14
C SER A 181 4.33 3.77 1.15
N SER A 182 4.18 2.49 1.38
CA SER A 182 3.57 1.92 2.57
C SER A 182 4.51 0.94 3.25
N PRO A 183 4.42 0.77 4.59
CA PRO A 183 5.23 -0.15 5.34
C PRO A 183 5.06 -1.61 4.91
N GLY A 184 6.10 -2.38 5.11
CA GLY A 184 6.11 -3.83 4.99
C GLY A 184 7.18 -4.45 5.87
N ARG A 185 7.12 -5.78 6.01
CA ARG A 185 8.11 -6.55 6.74
C ARG A 185 8.38 -7.87 6.04
N PHE A 186 9.63 -8.26 5.98
CA PHE A 186 10.06 -9.56 5.48
C PHE A 186 10.60 -10.39 6.64
N VAL A 187 10.00 -11.58 6.84
CA VAL A 187 10.37 -12.50 7.91
C VAL A 187 10.55 -13.89 7.34
N ASP A 188 11.77 -14.38 7.29
CA ASP A 188 12.11 -15.76 6.92
C ASP A 188 11.43 -16.26 5.61
N GLY A 189 11.31 -15.41 4.59
CA GLY A 189 10.69 -15.72 3.31
C GLY A 189 9.23 -15.37 3.20
N THR A 190 8.62 -14.85 4.26
CA THR A 190 7.24 -14.36 4.25
C THR A 190 7.22 -12.83 4.23
N TRP A 191 6.42 -12.27 3.35
CA TRP A 191 6.17 -10.85 3.18
C TRP A 191 4.87 -10.48 3.87
N TYR A 192 4.90 -9.45 4.68
CA TYR A 192 3.76 -8.82 5.33
C TYR A 192 3.70 -7.39 4.85
N LEU A 193 2.68 -7.00 4.09
CA LEU A 193 2.60 -5.69 3.44
C LEU A 193 1.33 -4.97 3.84
N SER A 194 1.42 -3.66 4.05
CA SER A 194 0.30 -2.76 4.29
C SER A 194 0.04 -1.90 3.06
N ASP A 195 -1.21 -1.59 2.75
CA ASP A 195 -1.53 -0.86 1.52
C ASP A 195 -1.68 0.66 1.69
N SER A 196 -2.12 1.21 2.78
CA SER A 196 -2.42 2.65 2.79
C SER A 196 -2.02 3.40 4.04
N THR A 197 -2.48 2.98 5.18
CA THR A 197 -2.25 3.73 6.43
C THR A 197 -1.11 3.21 7.26
N GLY A 198 -0.53 2.06 6.88
CA GLY A 198 0.52 1.39 7.63
C GLY A 198 0.07 0.79 8.98
N GLN A 199 -1.23 0.74 9.24
CA GLN A 199 -1.74 0.23 10.52
C GLN A 199 -2.19 -1.22 10.49
N ARG A 200 -2.28 -1.84 9.30
CA ARG A 200 -2.72 -3.23 9.13
C ARG A 200 -1.94 -3.92 8.04
N VAL A 201 -1.63 -5.20 8.27
CA VAL A 201 -1.16 -6.10 7.22
C VAL A 201 -2.34 -6.45 6.32
N GLU A 202 -2.27 -6.07 5.05
CA GLU A 202 -3.32 -6.35 4.07
C GLU A 202 -2.94 -7.50 3.13
N ARG A 203 -1.64 -7.80 3.03
CA ARG A 203 -1.14 -8.91 2.20
C ARG A 203 -0.10 -9.73 2.95
N VAL A 204 -0.29 -11.02 2.94
CA VAL A 204 0.69 -12.00 3.45
C VAL A 204 0.90 -13.07 2.40
N PHE A 205 2.15 -13.30 2.01
CA PHE A 205 2.50 -14.34 1.06
C PHE A 205 3.97 -14.76 1.24
N SER A 206 4.29 -15.96 0.77
CA SER A 206 5.66 -16.49 0.82
C SER A 206 6.36 -16.28 -0.51
N PHE A 207 7.51 -15.61 -0.47
CA PHE A 207 8.43 -15.48 -1.59
C PHE A 207 9.85 -15.27 -1.04
N GLY A 208 10.70 -16.26 -1.22
CA GLY A 208 12.02 -16.36 -0.58
C GLY A 208 12.05 -17.42 0.52
N ARG A 209 13.10 -17.39 1.32
CA ARG A 209 13.34 -18.28 2.45
C ARG A 209 14.16 -17.58 3.53
N ARG A 210 14.33 -18.23 4.66
CA ARG A 210 15.21 -17.76 5.73
C ARG A 210 16.62 -17.49 5.23
N GLY A 211 17.15 -16.31 5.59
CA GLY A 211 18.50 -15.87 5.20
C GLY A 211 18.60 -15.13 3.87
N ASP A 212 17.51 -15.07 3.09
CA ASP A 212 17.46 -14.21 1.92
C ASP A 212 17.38 -12.72 2.34
N LEU A 213 17.96 -11.83 1.54
CA LEU A 213 17.87 -10.39 1.72
C LEU A 213 16.70 -9.84 0.87
N PRO A 214 15.71 -9.19 1.46
CA PRO A 214 14.61 -8.60 0.70
C PRO A 214 15.09 -7.40 -0.10
N ILE A 215 14.50 -7.25 -1.29
CA ILE A 215 14.71 -6.11 -2.18
C ILE A 215 13.35 -5.68 -2.75
N VAL A 216 13.15 -4.38 -2.92
CA VAL A 216 11.89 -3.80 -3.41
C VAL A 216 12.18 -2.88 -4.57
N GLY A 217 11.33 -2.89 -5.60
CA GLY A 217 11.44 -1.99 -6.75
C GLY A 217 10.31 -2.19 -7.75
N ASP A 218 10.04 -1.21 -8.56
CA ASP A 218 9.14 -1.37 -9.71
C ASP A 218 9.91 -1.99 -10.88
N TRP A 219 9.88 -3.33 -10.96
CA TRP A 219 10.69 -4.08 -11.95
C TRP A 219 10.20 -3.95 -13.39
N ASN A 220 8.97 -3.53 -13.60
CA ASN A 220 8.33 -3.47 -14.92
C ASN A 220 7.83 -2.08 -15.34
N GLY A 221 7.98 -1.06 -14.50
CA GLY A 221 7.54 0.30 -14.79
C GLY A 221 6.01 0.46 -14.73
N SER A 222 5.36 -0.29 -13.85
CA SER A 222 3.90 -0.26 -13.69
C SER A 222 3.42 0.82 -12.72
N GLY A 223 4.31 1.52 -12.05
CA GLY A 223 4.01 2.41 -10.93
C GLY A 223 3.77 1.65 -9.62
N ARG A 224 3.98 0.32 -9.59
CA ARG A 224 3.80 -0.52 -8.41
C ARG A 224 5.10 -1.19 -8.00
N ALA A 225 5.39 -1.17 -6.72
CA ALA A 225 6.51 -1.92 -6.19
C ALA A 225 6.25 -3.43 -6.27
N GLY A 226 7.21 -4.14 -6.85
CA GLY A 226 7.34 -5.57 -6.75
C GLY A 226 8.30 -5.96 -5.63
N VAL A 227 8.38 -7.25 -5.37
CA VAL A 227 9.24 -7.83 -4.34
C VAL A 227 10.40 -8.61 -4.98
N GLY A 228 11.47 -8.76 -4.24
CA GLY A 228 12.61 -9.57 -4.65
C GLY A 228 13.37 -10.10 -3.45
N VAL A 229 14.15 -11.12 -3.68
CA VAL A 229 15.12 -11.61 -2.70
C VAL A 229 16.46 -11.84 -3.36
N VAL A 230 17.52 -11.56 -2.60
CA VAL A 230 18.89 -11.82 -3.03
C VAL A 230 19.51 -12.87 -2.12
N ARG A 231 20.05 -13.91 -2.73
CA ARG A 231 20.68 -15.04 -2.07
C ARG A 231 22.04 -15.26 -2.68
N ASP A 232 23.09 -14.90 -1.97
CA ASP A 232 24.48 -15.08 -2.40
C ASP A 232 24.79 -14.63 -3.84
N GLY A 233 24.16 -13.54 -4.27
CA GLY A 233 24.28 -13.00 -5.61
C GLY A 233 23.25 -13.51 -6.61
N ASP A 234 22.43 -14.50 -6.25
CA ASP A 234 21.25 -14.89 -7.02
C ASP A 234 20.08 -13.94 -6.69
N TRP A 235 19.65 -13.21 -7.69
CA TRP A 235 18.50 -12.30 -7.62
C TRP A 235 17.25 -13.00 -8.14
N HIS A 236 16.21 -12.99 -7.35
CA HIS A 236 14.89 -13.50 -7.69
C HIS A 236 13.89 -12.38 -7.54
N LEU A 237 13.35 -11.86 -8.64
CA LEU A 237 12.44 -10.71 -8.66
C LEU A 237 11.04 -11.11 -9.11
N ARG A 238 10.02 -10.45 -8.54
CA ARG A 238 8.62 -10.75 -8.82
C ARG A 238 7.79 -9.47 -8.81
N ASN A 239 6.99 -9.24 -9.88
CA ASN A 239 6.11 -8.08 -9.98
C ASN A 239 4.80 -8.28 -9.20
N SER A 240 4.34 -9.51 -9.04
CA SER A 240 3.10 -9.79 -8.31
C SER A 240 3.36 -10.02 -6.82
N LEU A 241 2.51 -9.44 -5.98
CA LEU A 241 2.56 -9.58 -4.52
C LEU A 241 1.79 -10.83 -4.07
N THR A 242 2.27 -11.99 -4.54
CA THR A 242 1.70 -13.31 -4.25
C THR A 242 2.81 -14.36 -4.20
N SER A 243 2.56 -15.50 -3.59
CA SER A 243 3.47 -16.66 -3.66
C SER A 243 3.63 -17.16 -5.10
N GLY A 244 4.77 -17.78 -5.41
CA GLY A 244 5.03 -18.39 -6.70
C GLY A 244 6.48 -18.23 -7.18
N ALA A 245 6.77 -18.62 -8.42
CA ALA A 245 8.08 -18.51 -9.02
C ALA A 245 8.48 -17.04 -9.28
N PRO A 246 9.78 -16.71 -9.29
CA PRO A 246 10.24 -15.39 -9.69
C PRO A 246 9.86 -15.08 -11.15
N THR A 247 9.59 -13.81 -11.44
CA THR A 247 9.37 -13.33 -12.82
C THR A 247 10.69 -13.24 -13.57
N VAL A 248 11.76 -12.84 -12.86
CA VAL A 248 13.11 -12.69 -13.39
C VAL A 248 14.10 -13.26 -12.38
N SER A 249 15.09 -14.00 -12.85
CA SER A 249 16.21 -14.47 -12.02
C SER A 249 17.54 -14.31 -12.77
N PHE A 250 18.56 -13.88 -12.06
CA PHE A 250 19.91 -13.70 -12.60
C PHE A 250 20.95 -13.63 -11.47
N ILE A 251 22.23 -13.71 -11.82
CA ILE A 251 23.32 -13.59 -10.88
C ILE A 251 23.96 -12.20 -11.01
N TYR A 252 24.06 -11.46 -9.89
CA TYR A 252 24.80 -10.21 -9.82
C TYR A 252 25.33 -9.97 -8.39
N GLY A 253 26.63 -9.77 -8.28
CA GLY A 253 27.30 -9.60 -6.98
C GLY A 253 27.58 -10.92 -6.25
N ARG A 254 28.07 -10.81 -5.03
CA ARG A 254 28.41 -11.92 -4.13
C ARG A 254 28.19 -11.52 -2.68
N VAL A 255 26.98 -11.72 -2.19
CA VAL A 255 26.56 -11.31 -0.83
C VAL A 255 27.41 -11.99 0.25
N THR A 256 27.77 -13.25 0.07
CA THR A 256 28.67 -13.99 1.00
C THR A 256 30.08 -13.40 1.12
N ARG A 257 30.44 -12.49 0.21
CA ARG A 257 31.72 -11.75 0.27
C ARG A 257 31.52 -10.29 0.70
N GLY A 258 30.35 -9.95 1.30
CA GLY A 258 30.09 -8.63 1.85
C GLY A 258 29.49 -7.62 0.86
N ASP A 259 29.10 -8.03 -0.35
CA ASP A 259 28.35 -7.15 -1.25
C ASP A 259 26.98 -6.83 -0.65
N VAL A 260 26.58 -5.56 -0.66
CA VAL A 260 25.27 -5.10 -0.18
C VAL A 260 24.35 -4.89 -1.39
N PRO A 261 23.28 -5.70 -1.57
CA PRO A 261 22.36 -5.53 -2.67
C PRO A 261 21.48 -4.29 -2.47
N ILE A 262 21.23 -3.56 -3.55
CA ILE A 262 20.39 -2.35 -3.59
C ILE A 262 19.60 -2.31 -4.89
N ALA A 263 18.48 -1.58 -4.87
CA ALA A 263 17.68 -1.32 -6.06
C ALA A 263 17.20 0.13 -6.10
N GLY A 264 16.99 0.67 -7.30
CA GLY A 264 16.50 2.01 -7.52
C GLY A 264 16.38 2.32 -9.01
N ASP A 265 15.64 3.34 -9.36
CA ASP A 265 15.57 3.85 -10.74
C ASP A 265 16.74 4.79 -11.03
N TRP A 266 17.86 4.23 -11.46
CA TRP A 266 19.11 4.96 -11.66
C TRP A 266 19.12 5.91 -12.87
N ASN A 267 18.12 5.85 -13.73
CA ASN A 267 18.05 6.67 -14.94
C ASN A 267 16.72 7.41 -15.15
N GLY A 268 15.81 7.36 -14.18
CA GLY A 268 14.54 8.09 -14.21
C GLY A 268 13.55 7.61 -15.24
N ASN A 269 13.60 6.31 -15.60
CA ASN A 269 12.70 5.75 -16.62
C ASN A 269 11.45 5.05 -16.06
N GLY A 270 11.22 5.16 -14.75
CA GLY A 270 10.13 4.54 -14.02
C GLY A 270 10.33 3.06 -13.73
N ARG A 271 11.53 2.51 -13.99
CA ARG A 271 11.86 1.10 -13.70
C ARG A 271 13.04 0.98 -12.77
N ALA A 272 12.88 0.21 -11.73
CA ALA A 272 13.99 -0.07 -10.85
C ALA A 272 15.05 -0.93 -11.55
N GLY A 273 16.28 -0.46 -11.49
CA GLY A 273 17.50 -1.21 -11.76
C GLY A 273 18.02 -1.86 -10.49
N ILE A 274 19.17 -2.50 -10.59
CA ILE A 274 19.84 -3.20 -9.49
C ILE A 274 21.19 -2.59 -9.21
N GLY A 275 21.73 -2.88 -8.05
CA GLY A 275 23.10 -2.49 -7.68
C GLY A 275 23.65 -3.35 -6.56
N ILE A 276 24.95 -3.30 -6.41
CA ILE A 276 25.66 -3.80 -5.24
C ILE A 276 26.65 -2.74 -4.76
N ILE A 277 26.93 -2.75 -3.47
CA ILE A 277 28.03 -2.00 -2.90
C ILE A 277 29.07 -3.00 -2.45
N ARG A 278 30.29 -2.86 -2.98
CA ARG A 278 31.42 -3.71 -2.73
C ARG A 278 32.59 -2.86 -2.23
N ASP A 279 33.08 -3.15 -1.06
CA ASP A 279 34.24 -2.45 -0.48
C ASP A 279 34.10 -0.90 -0.52
N GLY A 280 32.86 -0.37 -0.45
CA GLY A 280 32.54 1.06 -0.54
C GLY A 280 32.39 1.60 -1.96
N GLU A 281 32.60 0.78 -3.00
CA GLU A 281 32.29 1.13 -4.39
C GLU A 281 30.87 0.69 -4.76
N TRP A 282 30.11 1.60 -5.34
CA TRP A 282 28.75 1.39 -5.83
C TRP A 282 28.78 0.93 -7.29
N HIS A 283 28.16 -0.19 -7.58
CA HIS A 283 28.08 -0.80 -8.90
C HIS A 283 26.62 -0.90 -9.32
N LEU A 284 26.13 0.02 -10.16
CA LEU A 284 24.72 0.14 -10.52
C LEU A 284 24.45 -0.32 -11.95
N ARG A 285 23.29 -0.94 -12.16
CA ARG A 285 22.82 -1.40 -13.48
C ARG A 285 21.37 -1.02 -13.68
N ASN A 286 21.04 -0.49 -14.87
CA ASN A 286 19.65 -0.21 -15.28
C ASN A 286 18.93 -1.46 -15.84
N SER A 287 19.62 -2.59 -15.99
CA SER A 287 19.04 -3.83 -16.50
C SER A 287 18.99 -4.91 -15.42
N LEU A 288 17.89 -5.68 -15.40
CA LEU A 288 17.67 -6.81 -14.51
C LEU A 288 18.38 -8.05 -15.04
N SER A 289 19.71 -8.02 -15.03
CA SER A 289 20.57 -9.09 -15.54
C SER A 289 21.97 -9.03 -14.92
N GLY A 290 22.70 -10.12 -14.98
CA GLY A 290 24.14 -10.12 -14.67
C GLY A 290 24.96 -9.32 -15.66
N GLY A 291 26.25 -9.12 -15.36
CA GLY A 291 27.21 -8.43 -16.23
C GLY A 291 27.90 -7.24 -15.55
N SER A 292 28.57 -6.37 -16.32
CA SER A 292 29.29 -5.22 -15.76
C SER A 292 28.32 -4.12 -15.30
N ALA A 293 28.69 -3.37 -14.27
CA ALA A 293 27.96 -2.19 -13.85
C ALA A 293 27.97 -1.11 -14.95
N HIS A 294 26.86 -0.39 -15.09
CA HIS A 294 26.75 0.75 -15.99
C HIS A 294 27.29 2.04 -15.35
N ILE A 295 27.15 2.16 -14.02
CA ILE A 295 27.59 3.30 -13.24
C ILE A 295 28.44 2.77 -12.08
N ARG A 296 29.59 3.39 -11.83
CA ARG A 296 30.49 3.06 -10.72
C ARG A 296 31.01 4.32 -10.07
N PHE A 297 31.03 4.34 -8.75
CA PHE A 297 31.63 5.42 -7.95
C PHE A 297 31.81 4.96 -6.51
N THR A 298 32.61 5.68 -5.74
CA THR A 298 32.78 5.44 -4.30
C THR A 298 32.02 6.51 -3.52
N TYR A 299 31.17 6.09 -2.59
CA TYR A 299 30.46 6.98 -1.69
C TYR A 299 30.21 6.32 -0.34
N GLY A 300 30.48 7.07 0.73
CA GLY A 300 30.35 6.56 2.09
C GLY A 300 31.51 5.64 2.51
N ARG A 301 31.43 5.16 3.75
CA ARG A 301 32.34 4.22 4.38
C ARG A 301 31.59 2.96 4.81
N ILE A 302 30.95 2.29 3.84
CA ILE A 302 30.05 1.15 4.08
C ILE A 302 30.77 0.04 4.86
N THR A 303 32.05 -0.23 4.54
CA THR A 303 32.88 -1.18 5.26
C THR A 303 33.17 -0.78 6.72
N ARG A 304 32.84 0.45 7.11
CA ARG A 304 32.99 0.97 8.48
C ARG A 304 31.65 1.25 9.16
N GLY A 305 30.55 0.71 8.63
CA GLY A 305 29.22 0.75 9.25
C GLY A 305 28.30 1.87 8.77
N ASP A 306 28.64 2.64 7.72
CA ASP A 306 27.66 3.53 7.09
C ASP A 306 26.51 2.70 6.52
N VAL A 307 25.26 3.10 6.73
CA VAL A 307 24.06 2.43 6.21
C VAL A 307 23.69 3.05 4.88
N PRO A 308 23.70 2.30 3.76
CA PRO A 308 23.34 2.86 2.46
C PRO A 308 21.85 3.13 2.33
N LEU A 309 21.51 4.20 1.62
CA LEU A 309 20.16 4.64 1.34
C LEU A 309 19.98 4.91 -0.15
N ILE A 310 18.78 4.65 -0.65
CA ILE A 310 18.37 4.91 -2.04
C ILE A 310 17.07 5.70 -2.02
N GLY A 311 16.99 6.74 -2.84
CA GLY A 311 15.76 7.51 -2.99
C GLY A 311 15.90 8.67 -3.97
N ASP A 312 14.77 9.16 -4.43
CA ASP A 312 14.66 10.40 -5.18
C ASP A 312 14.47 11.59 -4.20
N TRP A 313 15.56 12.26 -3.87
CA TRP A 313 15.57 13.32 -2.86
C TRP A 313 15.04 14.67 -3.36
N ASN A 314 14.88 14.84 -4.67
CA ASN A 314 14.53 16.12 -5.32
C ASN A 314 13.34 16.04 -6.28
N ALA A 315 12.62 14.93 -6.31
CA ALA A 315 11.43 14.67 -7.13
C ALA A 315 11.69 14.81 -8.65
N ASN A 316 12.88 14.39 -9.11
CA ASN A 316 13.19 14.41 -10.54
C ASN A 316 12.93 13.07 -11.25
N GLY A 317 12.39 12.09 -10.53
CA GLY A 317 12.10 10.75 -11.01
C GLY A 317 13.30 9.80 -11.03
N GLN A 318 14.49 10.26 -10.62
CA GLN A 318 15.71 9.45 -10.58
C GLN A 318 16.11 9.16 -9.14
N ASP A 319 16.23 7.88 -8.80
CA ASP A 319 16.82 7.49 -7.52
C ASP A 319 18.31 7.75 -7.49
N THR A 320 18.74 8.28 -6.36
CA THR A 320 20.13 8.59 -6.07
C THR A 320 20.53 8.01 -4.70
N VAL A 321 21.69 8.37 -4.19
CA VAL A 321 22.30 7.70 -3.06
C VAL A 321 22.32 8.54 -1.80
N GLY A 322 22.31 7.86 -0.67
CA GLY A 322 22.52 8.42 0.65
C GLY A 322 23.26 7.42 1.55
N ILE A 323 23.69 7.90 2.68
CA ILE A 323 24.19 7.08 3.78
C ILE A 323 23.73 7.65 5.11
N VAL A 324 23.60 6.78 6.12
CA VAL A 324 23.60 7.20 7.51
C VAL A 324 24.91 6.84 8.14
N ARG A 325 25.57 7.83 8.72
CA ARG A 325 26.84 7.70 9.42
C ARG A 325 26.70 8.24 10.83
N ASP A 326 26.94 7.42 11.83
CA ASP A 326 26.92 7.84 13.22
C ASP A 326 25.63 8.62 13.63
N GLY A 327 24.48 8.29 13.00
CA GLY A 327 23.18 8.96 13.19
C GLY A 327 22.97 10.21 12.33
N GLU A 328 23.95 10.62 11.54
CA GLU A 328 23.86 11.70 10.59
C GLU A 328 23.57 11.18 9.19
N TRP A 329 22.57 11.77 8.55
CA TRP A 329 22.13 11.46 7.19
C TRP A 329 22.87 12.34 6.19
N HIS A 330 23.49 11.71 5.20
CA HIS A 330 24.19 12.39 4.11
C HIS A 330 23.57 11.95 2.79
N LEU A 331 22.79 12.80 2.15
CA LEU A 331 22.08 12.50 0.91
C LEU A 331 22.69 13.25 -0.26
N ARG A 332 22.65 12.64 -1.45
CA ARG A 332 23.15 13.23 -2.70
C ARG A 332 22.11 13.14 -3.79
N ASN A 333 21.98 14.18 -4.61
CA ASN A 333 21.13 14.18 -5.82
C ASN A 333 21.90 13.73 -7.09
N THR A 334 23.04 13.09 -6.91
CA THR A 334 23.86 12.60 -8.03
C THR A 334 24.43 11.21 -7.74
N LEU A 335 24.52 10.41 -8.80
CA LEU A 335 25.17 9.07 -8.74
C LEU A 335 26.69 9.21 -8.87
N SER A 336 27.31 9.80 -7.87
CA SER A 336 28.75 10.07 -7.84
C SER A 336 29.30 10.15 -6.41
N GLY A 337 30.59 10.07 -6.24
CA GLY A 337 31.27 10.31 -4.97
C GLY A 337 31.26 11.78 -4.55
N GLY A 338 31.74 12.04 -3.34
CA GLY A 338 31.87 13.40 -2.76
C GLY A 338 31.13 13.55 -1.44
N ASN A 339 30.93 14.79 -0.98
CA ASN A 339 30.21 15.06 0.27
C ASN A 339 28.71 14.96 0.12
N GLY A 340 27.98 14.72 1.21
CA GLY A 340 26.51 14.87 1.24
C GLY A 340 26.07 16.28 0.84
N GLN A 341 25.08 16.40 0.00
CA GLN A 341 24.49 17.69 -0.41
C GLN A 341 23.39 18.14 0.56
N ILE A 342 22.71 17.16 1.17
CA ILE A 342 21.72 17.36 2.22
C ILE A 342 22.22 16.59 3.43
N VAL A 343 22.46 17.28 4.56
CA VAL A 343 23.04 16.69 5.77
C VAL A 343 22.20 17.09 6.98
N PHE A 344 21.78 16.10 7.78
CA PHE A 344 21.00 16.31 8.99
C PHE A 344 21.06 15.09 9.91
N THR A 345 20.62 15.26 11.16
CA THR A 345 20.51 14.15 12.13
C THR A 345 19.04 13.76 12.32
N TYR A 346 18.74 12.45 12.19
CA TYR A 346 17.39 11.92 12.46
C TYR A 346 17.47 10.49 12.97
N GLY A 347 16.70 10.21 14.05
CA GLY A 347 16.68 8.89 14.67
C GLY A 347 17.90 8.58 15.53
N ARG A 348 17.97 7.35 15.99
CA ARG A 348 19.06 6.82 16.82
C ARG A 348 19.64 5.54 16.20
N VAL A 349 20.13 5.66 14.96
CA VAL A 349 20.60 4.50 14.16
C VAL A 349 21.68 3.71 14.90
N LEU A 350 22.56 4.39 15.62
CA LEU A 350 23.57 3.74 16.48
C LEU A 350 22.97 2.92 17.64
N ARG A 351 21.67 3.08 17.94
CA ARG A 351 20.95 2.34 18.99
C ARG A 351 19.96 1.34 18.43
N GLY A 352 20.08 0.96 17.15
CA GLY A 352 19.27 -0.06 16.51
C GLY A 352 18.02 0.44 15.76
N ASP A 353 17.85 1.76 15.60
CA ASP A 353 16.85 2.26 14.65
C ASP A 353 17.25 1.87 13.22
N VAL A 354 16.29 1.37 12.43
CA VAL A 354 16.55 0.94 11.03
C VAL A 354 16.02 2.03 10.08
N PRO A 355 16.88 2.67 9.28
CA PRO A 355 16.44 3.64 8.28
C PRO A 355 15.64 2.95 7.15
N VAL A 356 14.53 3.56 6.74
CA VAL A 356 13.71 3.11 5.60
C VAL A 356 13.27 4.34 4.81
N ILE A 357 13.31 4.24 3.49
CA ILE A 357 13.03 5.32 2.57
C ILE A 357 11.73 5.06 1.81
N GLY A 358 10.97 6.10 1.52
CA GLY A 358 9.76 6.00 0.72
C GLY A 358 9.12 7.36 0.46
N ASP A 359 8.32 7.47 -0.58
CA ASP A 359 7.44 8.62 -0.77
C ASP A 359 6.16 8.43 0.05
N TRP A 360 6.16 8.96 1.28
CA TRP A 360 5.08 8.74 2.24
C TRP A 360 3.85 9.63 2.01
N ASN A 361 3.95 10.63 1.13
CA ASN A 361 2.90 11.65 0.92
C ASN A 361 2.55 11.92 -0.55
N ARG A 362 3.07 11.12 -1.47
CA ARG A 362 2.86 11.28 -2.93
C ARG A 362 3.43 12.60 -3.48
N SER A 363 4.51 13.08 -2.90
CA SER A 363 5.16 14.31 -3.40
C SER A 363 6.01 14.10 -4.63
N GLY A 364 6.26 12.85 -5.01
CA GLY A 364 7.26 12.46 -5.99
C GLY A 364 8.68 12.44 -5.43
N SER A 365 8.91 12.97 -4.23
CA SER A 365 10.21 12.90 -3.55
C SER A 365 10.20 11.88 -2.43
N SER A 366 11.33 11.22 -2.23
CA SER A 366 11.53 10.31 -1.11
C SER A 366 11.62 11.07 0.21
N GLY A 367 10.78 10.68 1.16
CA GLY A 367 10.90 11.03 2.57
C GLY A 367 11.72 9.97 3.32
N ILE A 368 11.95 10.23 4.59
CA ILE A 368 12.75 9.39 5.47
C ILE A 368 11.89 8.76 6.56
N SER A 369 12.28 7.61 7.02
CA SER A 369 11.76 7.03 8.25
C SER A 369 12.83 6.25 9.01
N ILE A 370 12.57 6.02 10.29
CA ILE A 370 13.28 5.05 11.09
C ILE A 370 12.27 4.08 11.70
N VAL A 371 12.66 2.82 11.75
CA VAL A 371 11.88 1.77 12.40
C VAL A 371 12.54 1.42 13.73
N ARG A 372 11.77 1.53 14.81
CA ARG A 372 12.17 1.23 16.18
C ARG A 372 11.24 0.18 16.75
N GLY A 373 11.67 -1.07 16.78
CA GLY A 373 10.77 -2.18 17.11
C GLY A 373 9.63 -2.28 16.11
N GLU A 374 8.40 -2.01 16.56
CA GLU A 374 7.19 -2.00 15.73
C GLU A 374 6.77 -0.59 15.30
N GLU A 375 7.49 0.45 15.71
CA GLU A 375 7.12 1.83 15.41
C GLU A 375 7.91 2.37 14.22
N TRP A 376 7.18 2.92 13.26
CA TRP A 376 7.70 3.65 12.11
C TRP A 376 7.58 5.15 12.39
N HIS A 377 8.69 5.83 12.50
CA HIS A 377 8.77 7.27 12.69
C HIS A 377 9.08 7.92 11.35
N ILE A 378 8.09 8.53 10.71
CA ILE A 378 8.12 8.99 9.33
C ILE A 378 8.26 10.51 9.27
N ARG A 379 9.08 10.99 8.32
CA ARG A 379 9.19 12.42 7.94
C ARG A 379 9.20 12.55 6.41
N ASN A 380 8.40 13.49 5.91
CA ASN A 380 8.39 13.86 4.49
C ASN A 380 9.44 14.95 4.18
N THR A 381 10.05 15.54 5.20
CA THR A 381 11.10 16.54 5.04
C THR A 381 12.47 15.95 5.33
N LEU A 382 13.45 16.25 4.48
CA LEU A 382 14.84 15.82 4.61
C LEU A 382 15.57 16.69 5.63
N SER A 383 15.17 16.58 6.90
CA SER A 383 15.69 17.38 8.00
C SER A 383 15.55 16.67 9.34
N GLY A 384 16.29 17.09 10.34
CA GLY A 384 16.13 16.63 11.72
C GLY A 384 14.80 17.10 12.35
N GLY A 385 14.53 16.62 13.56
CA GLY A 385 13.36 16.96 14.37
C GLY A 385 12.47 15.76 14.70
N ASN A 386 11.23 16.01 15.14
CA ASN A 386 10.30 14.95 15.48
C ASN A 386 9.69 14.28 14.25
N ALA A 387 9.25 13.05 14.36
CA ALA A 387 8.45 12.38 13.34
C ALA A 387 7.18 13.20 13.04
N GLN A 388 6.81 13.30 11.77
CA GLN A 388 5.55 13.92 11.35
C GLN A 388 4.40 12.92 11.43
N LEU A 389 4.71 11.63 11.33
CA LEU A 389 3.77 10.54 11.46
C LEU A 389 4.46 9.38 12.20
N VAL A 390 3.76 8.76 13.13
CA VAL A 390 4.19 7.53 13.81
C VAL A 390 3.16 6.46 13.56
N LEU A 391 3.59 5.34 13.00
CA LEU A 391 2.76 4.17 12.74
C LEU A 391 3.27 2.99 13.56
N ARG A 392 2.38 2.14 14.03
CA ARG A 392 2.70 0.82 14.58
C ARG A 392 2.35 -0.25 13.56
N TYR A 393 3.34 -1.06 13.23
CA TYR A 393 3.21 -2.04 12.16
C TYR A 393 3.94 -3.35 12.48
#